data_93781033764da9efee87c15465603a88
#
_entry.id   93781033764da9efee87c15465603a88
#
_cell.length_a   1.000
_cell.length_b   1.000
_cell.length_c   1.000
_cell.angle_alpha   90.00
_cell.angle_beta   90.00
_cell.angle_gamma   90.00
#
_symmetry.space_group_name_H-M   'P 1'
#
loop_
_entity.id
_entity.type
_entity.pdbx_description
1 polymer ?
#
loop_
_entity_poly.entity_id
_entity_poly.type
_entity_poly.pdbx_seq_one_letter_code
_entity_poly.pdbx_strand_id
1 'polypeptide(L)'
;MAKVLVLNPPFVDDFVRSARWAARSRGRVQRHPDYLLIATAVLEEAGHTVRFVDGAALNLNQPTVLDMAREFRPDMAVFHTTTPSIYNDVDYARAIREATGARTVLVGNHVSAEPEDTFRIAAGAVDRIVRGEYDLVLRRLAHSFDDTALDGISWLDGGRPVHNPLPPPLDVDELPFPAWHFIDPRWYRDAGKLFPFLTLLSGRGCFAHCTFCQDPQVFSGRRLRMRDPRRVVDEIEYDLRLFPWLREIMFETDTFGASRSHARGVCEEILRRDLDVTWSCNTRVDMDLELLPLMKRAGCRMLMTGFEFGTQAALDAVRKGTTLEQSIAFARRAHELGFIIHGCFMIGAPGETEESARRTIELAKSLPLDTVQFSGICVYPGTELYAWAREHGVLVPGDWREWVSDTCEQVTLLSYPQLPKEKIDELIDRGLREFYLRPRQIVKMTVAVRSWTDIKRKLYGAWSYLRYNVERLFRRERGGGGADRTRGRVGTDDGPTAG
;
A
#
# COMPACT_ATOMS: atom_id res chain seq x y z
N MET A 1 -1.04 30.04 -13.24
CA MET A 1 -0.74 28.66 -13.71
C MET A 1 0.65 28.30 -13.25
N ALA A 2 0.82 27.17 -12.58
CA ALA A 2 2.12 26.68 -12.12
C ALA A 2 2.48 25.39 -12.88
N LYS A 3 3.78 25.14 -13.03
CA LYS A 3 4.30 23.84 -13.48
C LYS A 3 4.54 22.98 -12.25
N VAL A 4 3.81 21.84 -12.15
CA VAL A 4 3.87 20.96 -11.00
C VAL A 4 4.45 19.60 -11.40
N LEU A 5 5.57 19.21 -10.81
CA LEU A 5 6.09 17.85 -10.90
C LEU A 5 5.50 17.01 -9.76
N VAL A 6 4.81 15.94 -10.09
CA VAL A 6 4.33 14.96 -9.12
C VAL A 6 5.17 13.70 -9.26
N LEU A 7 5.90 13.35 -8.21
CA LEU A 7 6.85 12.24 -8.21
C LEU A 7 6.46 11.16 -7.19
N ASN A 8 6.35 9.92 -7.66
CA ASN A 8 6.46 8.73 -6.84
C ASN A 8 7.93 8.28 -6.86
N PRO A 9 8.75 8.63 -5.84
CA PRO A 9 10.20 8.47 -5.95
C PRO A 9 10.60 7.00 -6.11
N PRO A 10 11.57 6.69 -6.96
CA PRO A 10 12.18 5.37 -6.98
C PRO A 10 12.93 5.11 -5.68
N PHE A 11 12.96 3.87 -5.22
CA PHE A 11 13.69 3.45 -4.02
C PHE A 11 14.50 2.19 -4.31
N VAL A 12 13.84 1.05 -4.37
CA VAL A 12 14.43 -0.20 -4.86
C VAL A 12 13.44 -0.86 -5.81
N ASP A 13 13.93 -1.77 -6.65
CA ASP A 13 13.11 -2.51 -7.60
C ASP A 13 11.95 -3.24 -6.90
N ASP A 14 10.77 -3.20 -7.49
CA ASP A 14 9.57 -3.86 -6.99
C ASP A 14 9.10 -3.37 -5.59
N PHE A 15 9.43 -2.15 -5.20
CA PHE A 15 8.99 -1.58 -3.93
C PHE A 15 7.58 -0.98 -4.06
N VAL A 16 6.67 -1.45 -3.23
CA VAL A 16 5.30 -0.94 -3.16
C VAL A 16 5.23 0.26 -2.23
N ARG A 17 4.53 1.30 -2.67
CA ARG A 17 4.21 2.51 -1.93
C ARG A 17 2.70 2.66 -1.86
N SER A 18 2.03 1.93 -0.98
CA SER A 18 0.59 2.04 -0.80
C SER A 18 0.23 2.72 0.52
N ALA A 19 -1.02 3.17 0.65
CA ALA A 19 -1.53 3.76 1.89
C ALA A 19 -1.60 2.74 3.07
N ARG A 20 -1.49 1.44 2.80
CA ARG A 20 -1.61 0.40 3.82
C ARG A 20 -0.28 -0.22 4.23
N TRP A 21 0.68 -0.28 3.33
CA TRP A 21 1.99 -0.87 3.59
C TRP A 21 3.01 -0.40 2.57
N ALA A 22 4.27 -0.39 2.97
CA ALA A 22 5.38 -0.02 2.10
C ALA A 22 6.53 -1.01 2.31
N ALA A 23 6.79 -1.82 1.32
CA ALA A 23 7.87 -2.79 1.31
C ALA A 23 7.98 -3.47 -0.07
N ARG A 24 9.03 -4.21 -0.28
CA ARG A 24 9.14 -5.17 -1.37
C ARG A 24 8.42 -6.46 -0.97
N SER A 25 7.37 -6.81 -1.70
CA SER A 25 6.61 -8.03 -1.39
C SER A 25 7.33 -9.29 -1.86
N ARG A 26 7.09 -10.43 -1.19
CA ARG A 26 7.59 -11.74 -1.64
C ARG A 26 7.08 -12.12 -3.03
N GLY A 27 5.91 -11.64 -3.41
CA GLY A 27 5.30 -11.86 -4.74
C GLY A 27 5.71 -10.84 -5.79
N ARG A 28 6.62 -9.91 -5.47
CA ARG A 28 7.06 -8.82 -6.37
C ARG A 28 5.88 -8.06 -6.97
N VAL A 29 4.90 -7.74 -6.11
CA VAL A 29 3.74 -6.93 -6.45
C VAL A 29 4.18 -5.49 -6.69
N GLN A 30 3.57 -4.84 -7.68
CA GLN A 30 3.62 -3.39 -7.86
C GLN A 30 2.21 -2.84 -7.93
N ARG A 31 1.95 -1.74 -7.24
CA ARG A 31 0.64 -1.09 -7.12
C ARG A 31 0.63 0.25 -7.79
N HIS A 32 -0.54 0.61 -8.33
CA HIS A 32 -0.79 1.94 -8.86
C HIS A 32 -0.71 2.97 -7.73
N PRO A 33 -0.19 4.16 -8.00
CA PRO A 33 -0.18 5.27 -7.04
C PRO A 33 -1.51 6.05 -7.11
N ASP A 34 -2.62 5.39 -6.79
CA ASP A 34 -3.99 5.86 -6.99
C ASP A 34 -4.23 7.29 -6.48
N TYR A 35 -3.89 7.54 -5.22
CA TYR A 35 -4.07 8.85 -4.59
C TYR A 35 -3.25 9.95 -5.28
N LEU A 36 -2.02 9.64 -5.72
CA LEU A 36 -1.20 10.61 -6.46
C LEU A 36 -1.78 10.91 -7.84
N LEU A 37 -2.33 9.90 -8.52
CA LEU A 37 -2.96 10.09 -9.84
C LEU A 37 -4.26 10.88 -9.75
N ILE A 38 -5.03 10.71 -8.66
CA ILE A 38 -6.20 11.56 -8.39
C ILE A 38 -5.76 13.00 -8.12
N ALA A 39 -4.76 13.21 -7.26
CA ALA A 39 -4.23 14.54 -6.99
C ALA A 39 -3.63 15.20 -8.24
N THR A 40 -3.01 14.41 -9.12
CA THR A 40 -2.53 14.86 -10.43
C THR A 40 -3.69 15.36 -11.30
N ALA A 41 -4.78 14.61 -11.39
CA ALA A 41 -5.98 15.02 -12.14
C ALA A 41 -6.61 16.30 -11.56
N VAL A 42 -6.66 16.44 -10.23
CA VAL A 42 -7.13 17.66 -9.55
C VAL A 42 -6.29 18.89 -9.93
N LEU A 43 -4.97 18.72 -10.05
CA LEU A 43 -4.06 19.79 -10.48
C LEU A 43 -4.28 20.15 -11.97
N GLU A 44 -4.48 19.17 -12.84
CA GLU A 44 -4.77 19.41 -14.27
C GLU A 44 -6.11 20.12 -14.47
N GLU A 45 -7.18 19.68 -13.78
CA GLU A 45 -8.49 20.36 -13.84
C GLU A 45 -8.44 21.81 -13.35
N ALA A 46 -7.52 22.13 -12.42
CA ALA A 46 -7.27 23.50 -11.97
C ALA A 46 -6.46 24.32 -12.97
N GLY A 47 -6.10 23.78 -14.12
CA GLY A 47 -5.37 24.46 -15.20
C GLY A 47 -3.86 24.54 -14.99
N HIS A 48 -3.28 23.77 -14.04
CA HIS A 48 -1.82 23.70 -13.91
C HIS A 48 -1.22 22.78 -14.99
N THR A 49 0.03 23.04 -15.35
CA THR A 49 0.80 22.14 -16.22
C THR A 49 1.44 21.08 -15.33
N VAL A 50 1.03 19.83 -15.46
CA VAL A 50 1.52 18.75 -14.60
C VAL A 50 2.43 17.81 -15.37
N ARG A 51 3.50 17.36 -14.73
CA ARG A 51 4.30 16.20 -15.14
C ARG A 51 4.25 15.18 -14.00
N PHE A 52 3.67 14.03 -14.28
CA PHE A 52 3.67 12.91 -13.34
C PHE A 52 4.78 11.93 -13.68
N VAL A 53 5.52 11.45 -12.66
CA VAL A 53 6.59 10.46 -12.82
C VAL A 53 6.44 9.37 -11.77
N ASP A 54 6.08 8.15 -12.20
CA ASP A 54 6.16 6.96 -11.34
C ASP A 54 7.55 6.32 -11.46
N GLY A 55 8.50 6.91 -10.75
CA GLY A 55 9.88 6.43 -10.73
C GLY A 55 10.00 5.02 -10.12
N ALA A 56 9.11 4.67 -9.18
CA ALA A 56 9.07 3.36 -8.56
C ALA A 56 8.64 2.26 -9.54
N ALA A 57 7.57 2.48 -10.31
CA ALA A 57 7.09 1.51 -11.29
C ALA A 57 8.06 1.32 -12.46
N LEU A 58 8.75 2.40 -12.84
CA LEU A 58 9.71 2.40 -13.95
C LEU A 58 11.15 2.04 -13.53
N ASN A 59 11.40 1.79 -12.25
CA ASN A 59 12.73 1.54 -11.68
C ASN A 59 13.77 2.57 -12.14
N LEU A 60 13.40 3.86 -12.12
CA LEU A 60 14.28 4.95 -12.53
C LEU A 60 15.41 5.15 -11.51
N ASN A 61 16.52 5.65 -11.98
CA ASN A 61 17.59 6.15 -11.10
C ASN A 61 17.48 7.66 -10.88
N GLN A 62 18.16 8.17 -9.86
CA GLN A 62 18.11 9.57 -9.49
C GLN A 62 18.57 10.52 -10.62
N PRO A 63 19.70 10.27 -11.34
CA PRO A 63 20.11 11.11 -12.45
C PRO A 63 19.02 11.28 -13.52
N THR A 64 18.35 10.20 -13.92
CA THR A 64 17.25 10.25 -14.90
C THR A 64 16.10 11.12 -14.42
N VAL A 65 15.70 10.98 -13.14
CA VAL A 65 14.62 11.80 -12.56
C VAL A 65 15.04 13.28 -12.50
N LEU A 66 16.30 13.59 -12.18
CA LEU A 66 16.82 14.94 -12.17
C LEU A 66 16.84 15.57 -13.55
N ASP A 67 17.22 14.82 -14.60
CA ASP A 67 17.19 15.32 -15.97
C ASP A 67 15.76 15.63 -16.43
N MET A 68 14.79 14.77 -16.07
CA MET A 68 13.37 15.04 -16.30
C MET A 68 12.90 16.31 -15.58
N ALA A 69 13.33 16.53 -14.34
CA ALA A 69 12.98 17.71 -13.58
C ALA A 69 13.62 19.00 -14.18
N ARG A 70 14.89 18.95 -14.58
CA ARG A 70 15.59 20.07 -15.25
C ARG A 70 14.94 20.47 -16.57
N GLU A 71 14.52 19.47 -17.36
CA GLU A 71 13.80 19.69 -18.62
C GLU A 71 12.46 20.37 -18.37
N PHE A 72 11.69 19.87 -17.41
CA PHE A 72 10.34 20.34 -17.11
C PHE A 72 10.35 21.73 -16.42
N ARG A 73 11.34 22.01 -15.57
CA ARG A 73 11.48 23.24 -14.78
C ARG A 73 10.22 23.51 -13.94
N PRO A 74 9.94 22.67 -12.95
CA PRO A 74 8.76 22.84 -12.11
C PRO A 74 8.87 24.08 -11.21
N ASP A 75 7.73 24.76 -10.98
CA ASP A 75 7.60 25.76 -9.93
C ASP A 75 7.41 25.08 -8.57
N MET A 76 6.73 23.93 -8.56
CA MET A 76 6.45 23.09 -7.39
C MET A 76 6.72 21.63 -7.70
N ALA A 77 7.36 20.92 -6.78
CA ALA A 77 7.60 19.48 -6.86
C ALA A 77 6.97 18.79 -5.64
N VAL A 78 6.11 17.80 -5.90
CA VAL A 78 5.38 17.00 -4.91
C VAL A 78 5.97 15.60 -4.86
N PHE A 79 6.28 15.10 -3.66
CA PHE A 79 6.90 13.79 -3.45
C PHE A 79 6.04 12.93 -2.55
N HIS A 80 5.70 11.74 -3.02
CA HIS A 80 5.05 10.73 -2.18
C HIS A 80 6.06 10.09 -1.24
N THR A 81 5.69 9.95 0.04
CA THR A 81 6.56 9.40 1.08
C THR A 81 5.99 8.16 1.75
N THR A 82 6.88 7.29 2.19
CA THR A 82 6.54 6.13 3.03
C THR A 82 7.55 6.00 4.17
N THR A 83 7.18 5.30 5.24
CA THR A 83 8.04 5.19 6.42
C THR A 83 9.43 4.65 6.11
N PRO A 84 9.61 3.50 5.42
CA PRO A 84 10.96 2.96 5.19
C PRO A 84 11.76 3.73 4.14
N SER A 85 11.13 4.58 3.33
CA SER A 85 11.81 5.32 2.26
C SER A 85 12.01 6.80 2.55
N ILE A 86 11.64 7.29 3.74
CA ILE A 86 11.61 8.73 4.03
C ILE A 86 12.95 9.44 3.77
N TYR A 87 14.07 8.84 4.13
CA TYR A 87 15.38 9.42 3.86
C TYR A 87 15.65 9.58 2.36
N ASN A 88 15.37 8.56 1.58
CA ASN A 88 15.46 8.58 0.12
C ASN A 88 14.52 9.63 -0.49
N ASP A 89 13.28 9.73 0.01
CA ASP A 89 12.28 10.64 -0.51
C ASP A 89 12.66 12.10 -0.27
N VAL A 90 13.24 12.38 0.90
CA VAL A 90 13.83 13.69 1.23
C VAL A 90 15.05 13.98 0.38
N ASP A 91 15.91 13.00 0.09
CA ASP A 91 17.07 13.19 -0.77
C ASP A 91 16.66 13.52 -2.22
N TYR A 92 15.58 12.94 -2.73
CA TYR A 92 14.99 13.36 -4.02
C TYR A 92 14.45 14.78 -3.96
N ALA A 93 13.80 15.19 -2.88
CA ALA A 93 13.30 16.55 -2.71
C ALA A 93 14.46 17.57 -2.71
N ARG A 94 15.52 17.26 -1.95
CA ARG A 94 16.75 18.07 -1.92
C ARG A 94 17.40 18.22 -3.29
N ALA A 95 17.62 17.09 -3.97
CA ALA A 95 18.29 17.08 -5.26
C ALA A 95 17.50 17.82 -6.36
N ILE A 96 16.17 17.68 -6.38
CA ILE A 96 15.32 18.42 -7.34
C ILE A 96 15.28 19.91 -7.01
N ARG A 97 15.18 20.29 -5.71
CA ARG A 97 15.25 21.69 -5.29
C ARG A 97 16.58 22.35 -5.74
N GLU A 98 17.69 21.69 -5.48
CA GLU A 98 19.02 22.18 -5.88
C GLU A 98 19.17 22.29 -7.40
N ALA A 99 18.62 21.34 -8.14
CA ALA A 99 18.75 21.27 -9.60
C ALA A 99 17.83 22.25 -10.35
N THR A 100 16.68 22.66 -9.76
CA THR A 100 15.62 23.38 -10.46
C THR A 100 15.16 24.66 -9.76
N GLY A 101 15.44 24.82 -8.46
CA GLY A 101 14.88 25.89 -7.63
C GLY A 101 13.40 25.69 -7.27
N ALA A 102 12.80 24.54 -7.60
CA ALA A 102 11.41 24.25 -7.31
C ALA A 102 11.10 24.26 -5.80
N ARG A 103 9.91 24.72 -5.44
CA ARG A 103 9.36 24.57 -4.10
C ARG A 103 8.97 23.12 -3.86
N THR A 104 9.31 22.58 -2.69
CA THR A 104 9.19 21.16 -2.39
C THR A 104 8.06 20.88 -1.40
N VAL A 105 7.22 19.90 -1.75
CA VAL A 105 6.07 19.47 -0.96
C VAL A 105 6.13 17.96 -0.75
N LEU A 106 6.09 17.52 0.48
CA LEU A 106 5.96 16.09 0.79
C LEU A 106 4.53 15.73 1.14
N VAL A 107 4.08 14.57 0.68
CA VAL A 107 2.75 13.99 0.94
C VAL A 107 2.87 12.52 1.32
N GLY A 108 1.83 11.95 1.90
CA GLY A 108 1.74 10.53 2.23
C GLY A 108 1.68 10.25 3.73
N ASN A 109 1.60 8.97 4.06
CA ASN A 109 1.27 8.55 5.43
C ASN A 109 2.38 8.85 6.43
N HIS A 110 3.64 8.70 6.04
CA HIS A 110 4.74 8.95 6.97
C HIS A 110 4.77 10.41 7.41
N VAL A 111 4.78 11.34 6.47
CA VAL A 111 4.87 12.78 6.77
C VAL A 111 3.58 13.31 7.42
N SER A 112 2.46 12.61 7.24
CA SER A 112 1.22 12.94 7.95
C SER A 112 1.29 12.55 9.43
N ALA A 113 1.97 11.45 9.75
CA ALA A 113 2.13 10.96 11.11
C ALA A 113 3.31 11.60 11.87
N GLU A 114 4.43 11.85 11.17
CA GLU A 114 5.71 12.30 11.76
C GLU A 114 6.22 13.58 11.04
N PRO A 115 5.46 14.67 11.01
CA PRO A 115 5.87 15.87 10.28
C PRO A 115 7.09 16.56 10.90
N GLU A 116 7.21 16.58 12.24
CA GLU A 116 8.34 17.20 12.94
C GLU A 116 9.64 16.45 12.66
N ASP A 117 9.62 15.13 12.78
CA ASP A 117 10.76 14.27 12.47
C ASP A 117 11.17 14.39 11.01
N THR A 118 10.18 14.47 10.11
CA THR A 118 10.42 14.71 8.68
C THR A 118 11.15 16.03 8.44
N PHE A 119 10.75 17.13 9.07
CA PHE A 119 11.47 18.41 8.93
C PHE A 119 12.90 18.32 9.48
N ARG A 120 13.11 17.58 10.56
CA ARG A 120 14.46 17.33 11.12
C ARG A 120 15.33 16.57 10.10
N ILE A 121 14.80 15.52 9.47
CA ILE A 121 15.51 14.75 8.44
C ILE A 121 15.77 15.63 7.20
N ALA A 122 14.79 16.44 6.82
CA ALA A 122 14.87 17.28 5.62
C ALA A 122 15.93 18.37 5.71
N ALA A 123 16.25 18.87 6.91
CA ALA A 123 17.28 19.90 7.12
C ALA A 123 17.17 21.09 6.14
N GLY A 124 15.94 21.60 5.94
CA GLY A 124 15.65 22.73 5.05
C GLY A 124 15.38 22.38 3.58
N ALA A 125 15.45 21.11 3.19
CA ALA A 125 15.16 20.68 1.81
C ALA A 125 13.67 20.64 1.47
N VAL A 126 12.77 20.81 2.44
CA VAL A 126 11.32 20.72 2.29
C VAL A 126 10.64 21.98 2.76
N ASP A 127 9.83 22.58 1.87
CA ASP A 127 9.12 23.83 2.17
C ASP A 127 7.79 23.59 2.86
N ARG A 128 7.06 22.53 2.44
CA ARG A 128 5.73 22.20 2.97
C ARG A 128 5.56 20.68 3.11
N ILE A 129 4.80 20.28 4.09
CA ILE A 129 4.23 18.95 4.23
C ILE A 129 2.71 19.10 4.13
N VAL A 130 2.04 18.25 3.33
CA VAL A 130 0.58 18.15 3.34
C VAL A 130 0.20 16.85 4.03
N ARG A 131 -0.57 16.99 5.13
CA ARG A 131 -1.00 15.88 5.99
C ARG A 131 -2.41 15.40 5.64
N GLY A 132 -2.65 14.10 5.75
CA GLY A 132 -3.94 13.50 5.41
C GLY A 132 -4.23 13.51 3.91
N GLU A 133 -5.50 13.74 3.55
CA GLU A 133 -5.94 13.79 2.15
C GLU A 133 -5.43 15.07 1.47
N TYR A 134 -4.49 14.92 0.60
CA TYR A 134 -3.73 16.02 0.02
C TYR A 134 -4.28 16.55 -1.32
N ASP A 135 -5.27 15.89 -1.93
CA ASP A 135 -5.74 16.20 -3.29
C ASP A 135 -6.10 17.69 -3.48
N LEU A 136 -7.07 18.19 -2.70
CA LEU A 136 -7.55 19.56 -2.80
C LEU A 136 -6.59 20.57 -2.16
N VAL A 137 -5.79 20.15 -1.19
CA VAL A 137 -4.77 21.00 -0.55
C VAL A 137 -3.66 21.32 -1.54
N LEU A 138 -3.20 20.31 -2.31
CA LEU A 138 -2.18 20.53 -3.37
C LEU A 138 -2.66 21.50 -4.44
N ARG A 139 -3.94 21.43 -4.83
CA ARG A 139 -4.53 22.41 -5.77
C ARG A 139 -4.43 23.83 -5.24
N ARG A 140 -4.74 24.05 -3.96
CA ARG A 140 -4.64 25.38 -3.33
C ARG A 140 -3.19 25.83 -3.22
N LEU A 141 -2.26 24.96 -2.82
CA LEU A 141 -0.83 25.25 -2.76
C LEU A 141 -0.25 25.60 -4.14
N ALA A 142 -0.64 24.90 -5.19
CA ALA A 142 -0.19 25.19 -6.55
C ALA A 142 -0.70 26.55 -7.06
N HIS A 143 -1.85 27.02 -6.56
CA HIS A 143 -2.40 28.33 -6.83
C HIS A 143 -1.74 29.44 -6.01
N SER A 144 -1.53 29.19 -4.70
CA SER A 144 -0.98 30.16 -3.74
C SER A 144 -0.08 29.44 -2.71
N PHE A 145 1.19 29.26 -3.08
CA PHE A 145 2.13 28.47 -2.26
C PHE A 145 2.44 29.11 -0.90
N ASP A 146 2.41 30.45 -0.85
CA ASP A 146 2.77 31.19 0.36
C ASP A 146 1.60 31.38 1.33
N ASP A 147 0.40 30.85 0.99
CA ASP A 147 -0.75 30.87 1.88
C ASP A 147 -0.53 29.90 3.06
N THR A 148 -0.21 30.46 4.22
CA THR A 148 0.01 29.72 5.46
C THR A 148 -1.28 29.43 6.24
N ALA A 149 -2.44 29.91 5.78
CA ALA A 149 -3.74 29.66 6.43
C ALA A 149 -4.42 28.36 5.95
N LEU A 150 -3.81 27.64 4.99
CA LEU A 150 -4.41 26.41 4.46
C LEU A 150 -4.44 25.29 5.49
N ASP A 151 -5.59 24.69 5.69
CA ASP A 151 -5.72 23.47 6.48
C ASP A 151 -4.90 22.32 5.87
N GLY A 152 -4.40 21.45 6.74
CA GLY A 152 -3.63 20.27 6.35
C GLY A 152 -2.16 20.50 6.07
N ILE A 153 -1.68 21.75 6.01
CA ILE A 153 -0.25 22.01 5.79
C ILE A 153 0.55 22.06 7.09
N SER A 154 1.83 21.75 6.93
CA SER A 154 2.87 22.02 7.94
C SER A 154 4.07 22.66 7.28
N TRP A 155 4.75 23.58 8.00
CA TRP A 155 5.95 24.27 7.52
C TRP A 155 6.85 24.67 8.68
N LEU A 156 8.04 25.19 8.37
CA LEU A 156 8.94 25.77 9.37
C LEU A 156 8.76 27.30 9.39
N ASP A 157 8.39 27.86 10.53
CA ASP A 157 8.40 29.28 10.81
C ASP A 157 9.56 29.61 11.76
N GLY A 158 10.52 30.39 11.28
CA GLY A 158 11.74 30.67 12.05
C GLY A 158 12.48 29.41 12.54
N GLY A 159 12.40 28.31 11.78
CA GLY A 159 12.99 27.01 12.12
C GLY A 159 12.15 26.14 13.07
N ARG A 160 10.96 26.58 13.47
CA ARG A 160 10.03 25.82 14.30
C ARG A 160 8.91 25.23 13.46
N PRO A 161 8.57 23.95 13.65
CA PRO A 161 7.42 23.35 12.97
C PRO A 161 6.10 24.03 13.38
N VAL A 162 5.29 24.37 12.38
CA VAL A 162 3.92 24.87 12.55
C VAL A 162 2.98 23.92 11.81
N HIS A 163 1.85 23.58 12.42
CA HIS A 163 0.88 22.65 11.90
C HIS A 163 -0.52 23.25 11.93
N ASN A 164 -1.14 23.42 10.77
CA ASN A 164 -2.56 23.78 10.71
C ASN A 164 -3.44 22.56 11.03
N PRO A 165 -4.69 22.77 11.44
CA PRO A 165 -5.66 21.68 11.55
C PRO A 165 -5.77 20.87 10.26
N LEU A 166 -6.17 19.61 10.35
CA LEU A 166 -6.53 18.84 9.16
C LEU A 166 -7.81 19.42 8.54
N PRO A 167 -7.93 19.44 7.21
CA PRO A 167 -9.16 19.85 6.57
C PRO A 167 -10.31 18.90 6.92
N PRO A 168 -11.57 19.36 6.84
CA PRO A 168 -12.71 18.47 6.94
C PRO A 168 -12.62 17.39 5.85
N PRO A 169 -13.15 16.17 6.10
CA PRO A 169 -13.17 15.12 5.11
C PRO A 169 -13.81 15.58 3.81
N LEU A 170 -13.09 15.45 2.69
CA LEU A 170 -13.56 15.89 1.37
C LEU A 170 -14.76 15.06 0.89
N ASP A 171 -15.57 15.62 0.01
CA ASP A 171 -16.55 14.87 -0.77
C ASP A 171 -15.82 14.12 -1.88
N VAL A 172 -15.90 12.78 -1.85
CA VAL A 172 -15.19 11.93 -2.82
C VAL A 172 -15.77 12.01 -4.23
N ASP A 173 -17.00 12.50 -4.37
CA ASP A 173 -17.64 12.72 -5.68
C ASP A 173 -17.18 14.03 -6.36
N GLU A 174 -16.54 14.95 -5.61
CA GLU A 174 -15.91 16.13 -6.21
C GLU A 174 -14.57 15.83 -6.90
N LEU A 175 -13.98 14.64 -6.65
CA LEU A 175 -12.69 14.28 -7.22
C LEU A 175 -12.84 13.82 -8.67
N PRO A 176 -11.93 14.22 -9.57
CA PRO A 176 -11.88 13.68 -10.93
C PRO A 176 -11.51 12.21 -10.96
N PHE A 177 -11.65 11.58 -12.11
CA PHE A 177 -11.03 10.28 -12.36
C PHE A 177 -9.52 10.43 -12.36
N PRO A 178 -8.77 9.38 -11.95
CA PRO A 178 -7.31 9.47 -11.88
C PRO A 178 -6.69 9.80 -13.24
N ALA A 179 -5.58 10.48 -13.25
CA ALA A 179 -4.84 10.86 -14.46
C ALA A 179 -4.12 9.66 -15.09
N TRP A 180 -4.88 8.63 -15.48
CA TRP A 180 -4.39 7.37 -16.03
C TRP A 180 -3.56 7.52 -17.31
N HIS A 181 -3.71 8.63 -18.04
CA HIS A 181 -2.95 8.92 -19.26
C HIS A 181 -1.43 9.11 -19.02
N PHE A 182 -1.01 9.28 -17.76
CA PHE A 182 0.41 9.34 -17.41
C PHE A 182 1.06 7.97 -17.21
N ILE A 183 0.29 6.90 -17.15
CA ILE A 183 0.83 5.57 -16.84
C ILE A 183 0.43 4.54 -17.89
N ASP A 184 1.16 3.44 -17.91
CA ASP A 184 0.76 2.23 -18.63
C ASP A 184 0.42 1.14 -17.60
N PRO A 185 -0.81 0.60 -17.56
CA PRO A 185 -1.19 -0.48 -16.64
C PRO A 185 -0.28 -1.70 -16.69
N ARG A 186 0.49 -1.89 -17.76
CA ARG A 186 1.46 -2.99 -17.91
C ARG A 186 2.73 -2.81 -17.07
N TRP A 187 2.96 -1.64 -16.48
CA TRP A 187 4.05 -1.45 -15.52
C TRP A 187 3.77 -2.11 -14.17
N TYR A 188 2.49 -2.35 -13.86
CA TYR A 188 2.06 -2.85 -12.55
C TYR A 188 1.79 -4.35 -12.57
N ARG A 189 2.11 -5.03 -11.46
CA ARG A 189 2.10 -6.50 -11.39
C ARG A 189 1.49 -6.98 -10.09
N ASP A 190 0.62 -7.97 -10.17
CA ASP A 190 0.12 -8.73 -9.04
C ASP A 190 -0.27 -10.13 -9.50
N ALA A 191 0.38 -11.16 -8.95
CA ALA A 191 0.12 -12.55 -9.33
C ALA A 191 -1.33 -13.01 -9.05
N GLY A 192 -2.06 -12.31 -8.17
CA GLY A 192 -3.49 -12.57 -7.88
C GLY A 192 -4.43 -12.01 -8.93
N LYS A 193 -4.00 -11.05 -9.76
CA LYS A 193 -4.82 -10.33 -10.72
C LYS A 193 -4.69 -10.88 -12.14
N LEU A 194 -5.71 -10.65 -12.95
CA LEU A 194 -5.59 -10.82 -14.40
C LEU A 194 -4.81 -9.63 -14.95
N PHE A 195 -3.79 -9.92 -15.72
CA PHE A 195 -2.89 -8.88 -16.23
C PHE A 195 -3.22 -8.53 -17.69
N PRO A 196 -3.23 -7.27 -18.05
CA PRO A 196 -3.07 -6.07 -17.22
C PRO A 196 -4.34 -5.70 -16.43
N PHE A 197 -4.16 -4.98 -15.31
CA PHE A 197 -5.25 -4.54 -14.46
C PHE A 197 -5.09 -3.07 -14.08
N LEU A 198 -6.20 -2.44 -13.67
CA LEU A 198 -6.21 -1.13 -13.00
C LEU A 198 -6.81 -1.24 -11.61
N THR A 199 -6.45 -0.30 -10.76
CA THR A 199 -7.08 -0.09 -9.47
C THR A 199 -8.16 0.98 -9.56
N LEU A 200 -9.17 0.91 -8.70
CA LEU A 200 -10.26 1.89 -8.61
C LEU A 200 -10.62 2.12 -7.14
N LEU A 201 -10.76 3.38 -6.75
CA LEU A 201 -11.22 3.77 -5.42
C LEU A 201 -12.71 4.14 -5.48
N SER A 202 -13.60 3.27 -5.02
CA SER A 202 -15.04 3.52 -4.97
C SER A 202 -15.49 4.30 -3.73
N GLY A 203 -14.55 4.64 -2.86
CA GLY A 203 -14.77 5.43 -1.65
C GLY A 203 -13.50 5.54 -0.83
N ARG A 204 -13.54 6.33 0.23
CA ARG A 204 -12.45 6.56 1.19
C ARG A 204 -12.95 6.46 2.62
N GLY A 205 -12.03 6.11 3.53
CA GLY A 205 -12.28 5.93 4.93
C GLY A 205 -12.79 4.54 5.27
N CYS A 206 -12.65 4.18 6.54
CA CYS A 206 -13.08 2.89 7.06
C CYS A 206 -13.66 3.05 8.46
N PHE A 207 -14.87 2.56 8.67
CA PHE A 207 -15.57 2.63 9.96
C PHE A 207 -14.94 1.76 11.06
N ALA A 208 -14.09 0.79 10.67
CA ALA A 208 -13.50 -0.15 11.61
C ALA A 208 -12.43 0.51 12.49
N HIS A 209 -12.32 0.05 13.74
CA HIS A 209 -11.42 0.59 14.74
C HIS A 209 -10.14 -0.23 14.93
N CYS A 210 -9.69 -0.94 13.89
CA CYS A 210 -8.46 -1.74 13.95
C CYS A 210 -7.27 -0.87 14.36
N THR A 211 -6.58 -1.25 15.44
CA THR A 211 -5.50 -0.45 16.04
C THR A 211 -4.26 -0.35 15.16
N PHE A 212 -4.06 -1.31 14.26
CA PHE A 212 -2.89 -1.43 13.39
C PHE A 212 -3.08 -0.73 12.02
N CYS A 213 -4.33 -0.41 11.63
CA CYS A 213 -4.61 0.07 10.28
C CYS A 213 -4.25 1.54 10.13
N GLN A 214 -3.26 1.84 9.29
CA GLN A 214 -2.74 3.20 9.13
C GLN A 214 -3.69 4.11 8.37
N ASP A 215 -4.32 3.66 7.28
CA ASP A 215 -5.10 4.51 6.40
C ASP A 215 -6.17 5.33 7.14
N PRO A 216 -7.13 4.72 7.87
CA PRO A 216 -8.18 5.49 8.55
C PRO A 216 -7.67 6.33 9.74
N GLN A 217 -6.47 6.04 10.27
CA GLN A 217 -5.93 6.79 11.40
C GLN A 217 -5.07 7.99 10.98
N VAL A 218 -4.47 7.92 9.80
CA VAL A 218 -3.46 8.89 9.37
C VAL A 218 -3.88 9.64 8.11
N PHE A 219 -4.69 9.03 7.24
CA PHE A 219 -4.97 9.56 5.91
C PHE A 219 -6.47 9.85 5.69
N SER A 220 -7.29 8.82 5.49
CA SER A 220 -8.66 8.97 4.99
C SER A 220 -9.73 9.17 6.08
N GLY A 221 -9.38 8.93 7.34
CA GLY A 221 -10.30 9.04 8.46
C GLY A 221 -11.25 7.85 8.62
N ARG A 222 -12.00 7.84 9.74
CA ARG A 222 -12.91 6.73 10.08
C ARG A 222 -14.32 6.90 9.51
N ARG A 223 -14.63 8.05 8.93
CA ARG A 223 -15.92 8.28 8.27
C ARG A 223 -15.88 7.65 6.88
N LEU A 224 -16.75 6.67 6.66
CA LEU A 224 -16.92 6.05 5.35
C LEU A 224 -17.59 7.04 4.39
N ARG A 225 -16.95 7.33 3.28
CA ARG A 225 -17.43 8.21 2.21
C ARG A 225 -17.36 7.43 0.91
N MET A 226 -18.53 7.07 0.38
CA MET A 226 -18.63 6.28 -0.85
C MET A 226 -19.05 7.19 -1.99
N ARG A 227 -18.47 6.99 -3.15
CA ARG A 227 -18.83 7.68 -4.39
C ARG A 227 -20.20 7.24 -4.88
N ASP A 228 -20.87 8.07 -5.65
CA ASP A 228 -22.10 7.66 -6.33
C ASP A 228 -21.84 6.40 -7.18
N PRO A 229 -22.64 5.34 -7.06
CA PRO A 229 -22.45 4.11 -7.82
C PRO A 229 -22.40 4.31 -9.33
N ARG A 230 -23.16 5.28 -9.87
CA ARG A 230 -23.14 5.60 -11.32
C ARG A 230 -21.80 6.18 -11.71
N ARG A 231 -21.25 7.09 -10.88
CA ARG A 231 -19.95 7.70 -11.12
C ARG A 231 -18.81 6.68 -11.04
N VAL A 232 -18.91 5.69 -10.14
CA VAL A 232 -17.96 4.56 -10.09
C VAL A 232 -17.98 3.77 -11.41
N VAL A 233 -19.18 3.52 -11.95
CA VAL A 233 -19.31 2.77 -13.21
C VAL A 233 -18.96 3.63 -14.42
N ASP A 234 -19.16 4.96 -14.37
CA ASP A 234 -18.65 5.88 -15.38
C ASP A 234 -17.12 5.82 -15.50
N GLU A 235 -16.42 5.69 -14.35
CA GLU A 235 -14.96 5.51 -14.34
C GLU A 235 -14.55 4.16 -14.93
N ILE A 236 -15.25 3.07 -14.61
CA ILE A 236 -15.00 1.76 -15.24
C ILE A 236 -15.12 1.86 -16.78
N GLU A 237 -16.16 2.49 -17.29
CA GLU A 237 -16.31 2.70 -18.73
C GLU A 237 -15.21 3.59 -19.31
N TYR A 238 -14.83 4.64 -18.60
CA TYR A 238 -13.72 5.51 -19.00
C TYR A 238 -12.41 4.70 -19.09
N ASP A 239 -12.09 3.90 -18.06
CA ASP A 239 -10.89 3.08 -17.99
C ASP A 239 -10.84 2.03 -19.12
N LEU A 240 -11.96 1.36 -19.40
CA LEU A 240 -12.08 0.38 -20.48
C LEU A 240 -11.97 1.04 -21.87
N ARG A 241 -12.41 2.30 -22.04
CA ARG A 241 -12.21 3.05 -23.29
C ARG A 241 -10.76 3.48 -23.45
N LEU A 242 -10.10 3.90 -22.36
CA LEU A 242 -8.71 4.34 -22.39
C LEU A 242 -7.76 3.15 -22.62
N PHE A 243 -8.09 1.98 -22.04
CA PHE A 243 -7.31 0.75 -22.14
C PHE A 243 -8.18 -0.45 -22.54
N PRO A 244 -8.56 -0.59 -23.83
CA PRO A 244 -9.46 -1.66 -24.30
C PRO A 244 -8.94 -3.09 -24.08
N TRP A 245 -7.67 -3.23 -23.75
CA TRP A 245 -7.00 -4.51 -23.49
C TRP A 245 -6.92 -4.83 -21.98
N LEU A 246 -7.51 -4.01 -21.13
CA LEU A 246 -7.57 -4.25 -19.69
C LEU A 246 -8.32 -5.56 -19.38
N ARG A 247 -7.82 -6.30 -18.39
CA ARG A 247 -8.36 -7.63 -18.06
C ARG A 247 -9.08 -7.68 -16.72
N GLU A 248 -8.80 -6.74 -15.82
CA GLU A 248 -9.40 -6.69 -14.49
C GLU A 248 -9.39 -5.27 -13.93
N ILE A 249 -10.45 -4.91 -13.22
CA ILE A 249 -10.50 -3.75 -12.32
C ILE A 249 -10.37 -4.27 -10.88
N MET A 250 -9.43 -3.71 -10.11
CA MET A 250 -9.31 -3.99 -8.69
C MET A 250 -9.87 -2.84 -7.87
N PHE A 251 -10.98 -3.06 -7.15
CA PHE A 251 -11.44 -2.09 -6.17
C PHE A 251 -10.48 -2.06 -4.96
N GLU A 252 -9.56 -1.08 -4.98
CA GLU A 252 -8.53 -0.88 -3.94
C GLU A 252 -9.09 -0.13 -2.72
N THR A 253 -10.36 0.23 -2.74
CA THR A 253 -11.10 0.75 -1.57
C THR A 253 -10.87 -0.13 -0.34
N ASP A 254 -10.75 0.46 0.84
CA ASP A 254 -10.41 -0.25 2.09
C ASP A 254 -11.29 -1.47 2.36
N THR A 255 -12.58 -1.33 2.10
CA THR A 255 -13.53 -2.44 2.17
C THR A 255 -14.75 -2.16 1.29
N PHE A 256 -14.83 -2.81 0.16
CA PHE A 256 -15.89 -2.59 -0.84
C PHE A 256 -17.29 -2.86 -0.30
N GLY A 257 -17.46 -3.92 0.50
CA GLY A 257 -18.74 -4.31 1.09
C GLY A 257 -19.14 -3.56 2.37
N ALA A 258 -18.39 -2.53 2.79
CA ALA A 258 -18.67 -1.78 4.02
C ALA A 258 -20.02 -1.06 4.00
N SER A 259 -20.40 -0.54 2.85
CA SER A 259 -21.74 0.02 2.60
C SER A 259 -22.53 -0.93 1.72
N ARG A 260 -23.56 -1.57 2.30
CA ARG A 260 -24.44 -2.49 1.56
C ARG A 260 -25.12 -1.81 0.38
N SER A 261 -25.65 -0.62 0.58
CA SER A 261 -26.37 0.13 -0.46
C SER A 261 -25.43 0.53 -1.61
N HIS A 262 -24.21 0.97 -1.29
CA HIS A 262 -23.22 1.31 -2.30
C HIS A 262 -22.78 0.09 -3.12
N ALA A 263 -22.35 -0.99 -2.45
CA ALA A 263 -21.93 -2.21 -3.13
C ALA A 263 -23.03 -2.80 -4.03
N ARG A 264 -24.28 -2.77 -3.56
CA ARG A 264 -25.46 -3.14 -4.34
C ARG A 264 -25.62 -2.23 -5.56
N GLY A 265 -25.59 -0.91 -5.34
CA GLY A 265 -25.77 0.08 -6.41
C GLY A 265 -24.72 -0.04 -7.51
N VAL A 266 -23.43 -0.24 -7.16
CA VAL A 266 -22.36 -0.47 -8.14
C VAL A 266 -22.63 -1.74 -8.96
N CYS A 267 -22.97 -2.85 -8.29
CA CYS A 267 -23.25 -4.11 -8.98
C CYS A 267 -24.48 -4.02 -9.88
N GLU A 268 -25.58 -3.39 -9.42
CA GLU A 268 -26.78 -3.19 -10.20
C GLU A 268 -26.53 -2.28 -11.41
N GLU A 269 -25.69 -1.26 -11.25
CA GLU A 269 -25.34 -0.35 -12.35
C GLU A 269 -24.45 -1.03 -13.41
N ILE A 270 -23.47 -1.85 -13.01
CA ILE A 270 -22.68 -2.69 -13.93
C ILE A 270 -23.61 -3.59 -14.77
N LEU A 271 -24.54 -4.28 -14.11
CA LEU A 271 -25.51 -5.16 -14.78
C LEU A 271 -26.50 -4.39 -15.67
N ARG A 272 -26.98 -3.23 -15.22
CA ARG A 272 -27.89 -2.37 -15.99
C ARG A 272 -27.27 -1.88 -17.30
N ARG A 273 -25.95 -1.58 -17.28
CA ARG A 273 -25.20 -1.16 -18.48
C ARG A 273 -24.69 -2.32 -19.32
N ASP A 274 -24.93 -3.56 -18.88
CA ASP A 274 -24.44 -4.79 -19.54
C ASP A 274 -22.92 -4.76 -19.79
N LEU A 275 -22.15 -4.29 -18.79
CA LEU A 275 -20.71 -4.18 -18.91
C LEU A 275 -20.03 -5.53 -18.71
N ASP A 276 -19.28 -5.97 -19.72
CA ASP A 276 -18.40 -7.14 -19.60
C ASP A 276 -17.10 -6.75 -18.89
N VAL A 277 -17.17 -6.68 -17.55
CA VAL A 277 -16.04 -6.34 -16.70
C VAL A 277 -15.76 -7.43 -15.69
N THR A 278 -14.50 -7.88 -15.63
CA THR A 278 -14.01 -8.74 -14.54
C THR A 278 -13.35 -7.88 -13.47
N TRP A 279 -13.72 -8.10 -12.21
CA TRP A 279 -13.18 -7.30 -11.12
C TRP A 279 -12.91 -8.10 -9.84
N SER A 280 -12.15 -7.50 -8.94
CA SER A 280 -11.84 -8.01 -7.60
C SER A 280 -11.89 -6.88 -6.59
N CYS A 281 -11.97 -7.19 -5.30
CA CYS A 281 -12.04 -6.18 -4.25
C CYS A 281 -11.44 -6.64 -2.92
N ASN A 282 -11.13 -5.65 -2.08
CA ASN A 282 -10.85 -5.87 -0.67
C ASN A 282 -12.16 -5.99 0.11
N THR A 283 -12.24 -6.96 1.01
CA THR A 283 -13.42 -7.21 1.84
C THR A 283 -13.07 -7.50 3.28
N ARG A 284 -14.06 -7.33 4.15
CA ARG A 284 -14.06 -7.83 5.53
C ARG A 284 -15.00 -9.02 5.64
N VAL A 285 -14.75 -9.87 6.63
CA VAL A 285 -15.57 -11.08 6.87
C VAL A 285 -16.98 -10.79 7.41
N ASP A 286 -17.21 -9.58 7.93
CA ASP A 286 -18.48 -9.11 8.49
C ASP A 286 -19.37 -8.37 7.48
N MET A 287 -19.01 -8.43 6.18
CA MET A 287 -19.87 -7.89 5.13
C MET A 287 -21.18 -8.68 5.02
N ASP A 288 -22.22 -8.06 4.48
CA ASP A 288 -23.49 -8.75 4.20
C ASP A 288 -23.31 -9.83 3.13
N LEU A 289 -23.43 -11.08 3.53
CA LEU A 289 -23.25 -12.25 2.66
C LEU A 289 -24.29 -12.34 1.53
N GLU A 290 -25.46 -11.69 1.67
CA GLU A 290 -26.49 -11.61 0.64
C GLU A 290 -26.10 -10.75 -0.56
N LEU A 291 -25.01 -9.97 -0.44
CA LEU A 291 -24.41 -9.25 -1.56
C LEU A 291 -23.60 -10.15 -2.49
N LEU A 292 -23.02 -11.22 -1.98
CA LEU A 292 -22.11 -12.08 -2.73
C LEU A 292 -22.70 -12.63 -4.03
N PRO A 293 -23.95 -13.15 -4.09
CA PRO A 293 -24.54 -13.59 -5.35
C PRO A 293 -24.66 -12.47 -6.39
N LEU A 294 -25.00 -11.26 -5.96
CA LEU A 294 -25.08 -10.09 -6.84
C LEU A 294 -23.70 -9.67 -7.35
N MET A 295 -22.71 -9.57 -6.47
CA MET A 295 -21.32 -9.28 -6.84
C MET A 295 -20.80 -10.30 -7.86
N LYS A 296 -21.11 -11.60 -7.66
CA LYS A 296 -20.71 -12.65 -8.62
C LYS A 296 -21.29 -12.45 -9.99
N ARG A 297 -22.58 -12.13 -10.08
CA ARG A 297 -23.26 -11.83 -11.38
C ARG A 297 -22.71 -10.58 -12.04
N ALA A 298 -22.32 -9.57 -11.26
CA ALA A 298 -21.72 -8.33 -11.74
C ALA A 298 -20.24 -8.45 -12.14
N GLY A 299 -19.69 -9.69 -12.21
CA GLY A 299 -18.32 -9.93 -12.68
C GLY A 299 -17.24 -10.00 -11.59
N CYS A 300 -17.61 -9.97 -10.31
CA CYS A 300 -16.62 -10.15 -9.24
C CYS A 300 -16.02 -11.55 -9.26
N ARG A 301 -14.72 -11.62 -9.44
CA ARG A 301 -13.98 -12.88 -9.55
C ARG A 301 -13.33 -13.30 -8.23
N MET A 302 -12.75 -12.32 -7.50
CA MET A 302 -11.86 -12.58 -6.38
C MET A 302 -12.11 -11.61 -5.24
N LEU A 303 -12.08 -12.15 -4.03
CA LEU A 303 -12.19 -11.43 -2.78
C LEU A 303 -10.86 -11.49 -2.03
N MET A 304 -10.28 -10.33 -1.72
CA MET A 304 -9.11 -10.20 -0.85
C MET A 304 -9.60 -9.85 0.55
N THR A 305 -9.48 -10.78 1.48
CA THR A 305 -10.19 -10.71 2.76
C THR A 305 -9.24 -10.76 3.94
N GLY A 306 -9.35 -9.77 4.83
CA GLY A 306 -8.63 -9.73 6.08
C GLY A 306 -9.30 -10.61 7.14
N PHE A 307 -8.80 -11.84 7.33
CA PHE A 307 -9.16 -12.75 8.43
C PHE A 307 -8.37 -12.42 9.70
N GLU A 308 -7.16 -12.01 9.56
CA GLU A 308 -6.14 -11.56 10.49
C GLU A 308 -5.68 -12.64 11.46
N PHE A 309 -6.51 -13.12 12.40
CA PHE A 309 -6.11 -14.02 13.49
C PHE A 309 -7.06 -15.21 13.66
N GLY A 310 -6.52 -16.31 14.22
CA GLY A 310 -7.23 -17.55 14.48
C GLY A 310 -7.79 -17.69 15.89
N THR A 311 -7.73 -16.63 16.69
CA THR A 311 -8.35 -16.59 18.02
C THR A 311 -9.15 -15.31 18.22
N GLN A 312 -10.28 -15.40 18.94
CA GLN A 312 -11.09 -14.22 19.24
C GLN A 312 -10.31 -13.20 20.07
N ALA A 313 -9.53 -13.67 21.03
CA ALA A 313 -8.70 -12.79 21.87
C ALA A 313 -7.73 -11.93 21.07
N ALA A 314 -7.11 -12.47 19.99
CA ALA A 314 -6.22 -11.70 19.13
C ALA A 314 -7.00 -10.70 18.26
N LEU A 315 -8.19 -11.08 17.75
CA LEU A 315 -9.08 -10.15 17.01
C LEU A 315 -9.54 -8.99 17.91
N ASP A 316 -9.86 -9.27 19.15
CA ASP A 316 -10.31 -8.28 20.14
C ASP A 316 -9.16 -7.37 20.57
N ALA A 317 -7.95 -7.91 20.76
CA ALA A 317 -6.75 -7.14 21.14
C ALA A 317 -6.40 -6.06 20.11
N VAL A 318 -6.68 -6.31 18.83
CA VAL A 318 -6.48 -5.33 17.74
C VAL A 318 -7.77 -4.60 17.35
N ARG A 319 -8.86 -4.80 18.07
CA ARG A 319 -10.17 -4.19 17.81
C ARG A 319 -10.65 -4.40 16.36
N LYS A 320 -10.44 -5.62 15.81
CA LYS A 320 -10.91 -5.94 14.45
C LYS A 320 -12.44 -5.85 14.34
N GLY A 321 -13.17 -6.13 15.42
CA GLY A 321 -14.62 -6.06 15.48
C GLY A 321 -15.33 -7.17 14.68
N THR A 322 -14.64 -8.30 14.44
CA THR A 322 -15.20 -9.48 13.75
C THR A 322 -15.06 -10.71 14.61
N THR A 323 -15.83 -11.77 14.29
CA THR A 323 -15.76 -13.05 15.00
C THR A 323 -15.22 -14.18 14.13
N LEU A 324 -14.76 -15.26 14.76
CA LEU A 324 -14.30 -16.45 14.05
C LEU A 324 -15.46 -17.12 13.28
N GLU A 325 -16.67 -17.08 13.82
CA GLU A 325 -17.88 -17.59 13.16
C GLU A 325 -18.16 -16.83 11.87
N GLN A 326 -18.04 -15.48 11.88
CA GLN A 326 -18.15 -14.66 10.67
C GLN A 326 -17.09 -15.04 9.63
N SER A 327 -15.86 -15.27 10.07
CA SER A 327 -14.77 -15.71 9.20
C SER A 327 -15.08 -17.04 8.50
N ILE A 328 -15.61 -18.01 9.25
CA ILE A 328 -15.99 -19.32 8.71
C ILE A 328 -17.19 -19.22 7.77
N ALA A 329 -18.23 -18.47 8.17
CA ALA A 329 -19.44 -18.30 7.37
C ALA A 329 -19.13 -17.59 6.04
N PHE A 330 -18.34 -16.50 6.08
CA PHE A 330 -17.91 -15.77 4.90
C PHE A 330 -17.14 -16.67 3.92
N ALA A 331 -16.11 -17.38 4.41
CA ALA A 331 -15.27 -18.21 3.56
C ALA A 331 -16.06 -19.35 2.89
N ARG A 332 -16.98 -20.00 3.62
CA ARG A 332 -17.88 -21.05 3.09
C ARG A 332 -18.78 -20.48 2.01
N ARG A 333 -19.48 -19.38 2.31
CA ARG A 333 -20.43 -18.76 1.38
C ARG A 333 -19.78 -18.28 0.10
N ALA A 334 -18.63 -17.61 0.21
CA ALA A 334 -17.86 -17.17 -0.95
C ALA A 334 -17.37 -18.34 -1.80
N HIS A 335 -16.91 -19.42 -1.16
CA HIS A 335 -16.49 -20.64 -1.85
C HIS A 335 -17.63 -21.34 -2.60
N GLU A 336 -18.81 -21.48 -1.97
CA GLU A 336 -20.00 -22.05 -2.59
C GLU A 336 -20.42 -21.32 -3.86
N LEU A 337 -20.24 -20.00 -3.89
CA LEU A 337 -20.53 -19.15 -5.04
C LEU A 337 -19.39 -19.12 -6.07
N GLY A 338 -18.31 -19.85 -5.85
CA GLY A 338 -17.18 -19.96 -6.78
C GLY A 338 -16.31 -18.71 -6.86
N PHE A 339 -16.20 -17.94 -5.79
CA PHE A 339 -15.20 -16.89 -5.70
C PHE A 339 -13.80 -17.47 -5.50
N ILE A 340 -12.80 -16.78 -6.03
CA ILE A 340 -11.42 -16.96 -5.61
C ILE A 340 -11.24 -16.16 -4.32
N ILE A 341 -10.74 -16.79 -3.26
CA ILE A 341 -10.58 -16.18 -1.94
C ILE A 341 -9.09 -16.07 -1.62
N HIS A 342 -8.58 -14.86 -1.48
CA HIS A 342 -7.25 -14.58 -0.93
C HIS A 342 -7.39 -14.18 0.53
N GLY A 343 -6.90 -15.02 1.45
CA GLY A 343 -6.95 -14.77 2.89
C GLY A 343 -5.69 -14.04 3.38
N CYS A 344 -5.88 -12.90 4.05
CA CYS A 344 -4.80 -12.19 4.73
C CYS A 344 -4.82 -12.53 6.22
N PHE A 345 -3.67 -12.96 6.75
CA PHE A 345 -3.46 -13.32 8.14
C PHE A 345 -2.23 -12.62 8.70
N MET A 346 -2.28 -12.31 9.98
CA MET A 346 -1.17 -11.69 10.71
C MET A 346 -0.78 -12.52 11.93
N ILE A 347 0.45 -12.35 12.38
CA ILE A 347 0.99 -12.92 13.62
C ILE A 347 1.67 -11.79 14.39
N GLY A 348 1.57 -11.80 15.70
CA GLY A 348 2.19 -10.82 16.59
C GLY A 348 1.21 -9.79 17.16
N ALA A 349 -0.07 -10.13 17.35
CA ALA A 349 -1.01 -9.28 18.09
C ALA A 349 -0.56 -9.08 19.55
N PRO A 350 -0.92 -7.96 20.20
CA PRO A 350 -0.73 -7.80 21.64
C PRO A 350 -1.29 -8.98 22.45
N GLY A 351 -0.49 -9.55 23.32
CA GLY A 351 -0.88 -10.70 24.15
C GLY A 351 -0.88 -12.07 23.44
N GLU A 352 -0.53 -12.11 22.15
CA GLU A 352 -0.44 -13.37 21.40
C GLU A 352 0.70 -14.26 21.93
N THR A 353 0.48 -15.58 21.84
CA THR A 353 1.43 -16.63 22.21
C THR A 353 1.74 -17.51 21.01
N GLU A 354 2.74 -18.36 21.08
CA GLU A 354 3.02 -19.35 20.02
C GLU A 354 1.81 -20.24 19.76
N GLU A 355 1.07 -20.64 20.80
CA GLU A 355 -0.13 -21.47 20.64
C GLU A 355 -1.25 -20.74 19.87
N SER A 356 -1.55 -19.47 20.24
CA SER A 356 -2.58 -18.69 19.54
C SER A 356 -2.19 -18.39 18.10
N ALA A 357 -0.91 -18.11 17.82
CA ALA A 357 -0.39 -17.94 16.47
C ALA A 357 -0.50 -19.24 15.63
N ARG A 358 -0.27 -20.42 16.24
CA ARG A 358 -0.52 -21.71 15.58
C ARG A 358 -1.98 -21.89 15.23
N ARG A 359 -2.92 -21.47 16.10
CA ARG A 359 -4.37 -21.50 15.79
C ARG A 359 -4.70 -20.64 14.57
N THR A 360 -3.99 -19.52 14.36
CA THR A 360 -4.13 -18.70 13.14
C THR A 360 -3.75 -19.52 11.88
N ILE A 361 -2.66 -20.27 11.94
CA ILE A 361 -2.24 -21.14 10.83
C ILE A 361 -3.27 -22.26 10.59
N GLU A 362 -3.78 -22.90 11.65
CA GLU A 362 -4.79 -23.96 11.54
C GLU A 362 -6.12 -23.42 10.98
N LEU A 363 -6.56 -22.23 11.40
CA LEU A 363 -7.73 -21.58 10.82
C LEU A 363 -7.55 -21.40 9.30
N ALA A 364 -6.44 -20.81 8.87
CA ALA A 364 -6.16 -20.61 7.45
C ALA A 364 -6.18 -21.91 6.64
N LYS A 365 -5.70 -23.02 7.23
CA LYS A 365 -5.70 -24.35 6.60
C LYS A 365 -7.09 -24.98 6.55
N SER A 366 -7.96 -24.68 7.51
CA SER A 366 -9.31 -25.23 7.61
C SER A 366 -10.30 -24.56 6.68
N LEU A 367 -10.07 -23.29 6.33
CA LEU A 367 -10.94 -22.52 5.44
C LEU A 367 -10.72 -22.89 3.96
N PRO A 368 -11.76 -22.80 3.11
CA PRO A 368 -11.68 -23.14 1.69
C PRO A 368 -11.02 -22.04 0.84
N LEU A 369 -9.88 -21.52 1.29
CA LEU A 369 -9.14 -20.45 0.61
C LEU A 369 -8.37 -20.96 -0.61
N ASP A 370 -8.15 -20.06 -1.58
CA ASP A 370 -7.36 -20.33 -2.79
C ASP A 370 -5.90 -19.96 -2.58
N THR A 371 -5.67 -18.83 -1.94
CA THR A 371 -4.33 -18.34 -1.62
C THR A 371 -4.36 -17.66 -0.25
N VAL A 372 -3.21 -17.59 0.39
CA VAL A 372 -3.04 -16.88 1.66
C VAL A 372 -1.78 -16.02 1.68
N GLN A 373 -1.83 -14.99 2.48
CA GLN A 373 -0.68 -14.22 2.94
C GLN A 373 -0.57 -14.33 4.45
N PHE A 374 0.64 -14.55 4.96
CA PHE A 374 0.99 -14.38 6.37
C PHE A 374 2.04 -13.29 6.49
N SER A 375 1.86 -12.39 7.44
CA SER A 375 2.80 -11.31 7.76
C SER A 375 2.88 -11.10 9.27
N GLY A 376 3.94 -10.46 9.74
CA GLY A 376 3.91 -9.82 11.04
C GLY A 376 2.86 -8.70 11.05
N ILE A 377 2.26 -8.44 12.21
CA ILE A 377 1.32 -7.32 12.32
C ILE A 377 2.00 -6.01 11.91
N CYS A 378 1.29 -5.21 11.11
CA CYS A 378 1.80 -3.91 10.67
C CYS A 378 1.75 -2.90 11.82
N VAL A 379 2.86 -2.17 12.01
CA VAL A 379 2.99 -1.15 13.04
C VAL A 379 3.59 0.08 12.38
N TYR A 380 2.74 1.03 11.98
CA TYR A 380 3.19 2.26 11.34
C TYR A 380 2.96 3.48 12.23
N PRO A 381 3.79 4.52 12.09
CA PRO A 381 3.61 5.78 12.81
C PRO A 381 2.19 6.33 12.63
N GLY A 382 1.68 6.98 13.67
CA GLY A 382 0.34 7.55 13.70
C GLY A 382 -0.78 6.55 14.01
N THR A 383 -0.47 5.24 14.18
CA THR A 383 -1.45 4.24 14.60
C THR A 383 -1.46 4.05 16.12
N GLU A 384 -2.63 3.69 16.66
CA GLU A 384 -2.76 3.36 18.09
C GLU A 384 -1.83 2.21 18.50
N LEU A 385 -1.65 1.21 17.62
CA LEU A 385 -0.74 0.11 17.89
C LEU A 385 0.72 0.57 17.95
N TYR A 386 1.12 1.53 17.13
CA TYR A 386 2.48 2.09 17.18
C TYR A 386 2.72 2.83 18.49
N ALA A 387 1.79 3.67 18.92
CA ALA A 387 1.89 4.36 20.20
C ALA A 387 1.98 3.37 21.37
N TRP A 388 1.11 2.37 21.38
CA TRP A 388 1.10 1.29 22.37
C TRP A 388 2.41 0.50 22.39
N ALA A 389 2.94 0.16 21.21
CA ALA A 389 4.17 -0.63 21.09
C ALA A 389 5.40 0.12 21.61
N ARG A 390 5.46 1.43 21.39
CA ARG A 390 6.51 2.30 21.95
C ARG A 390 6.41 2.40 23.45
N GLU A 391 5.22 2.63 23.98
CA GLU A 391 4.98 2.74 25.43
C GLU A 391 5.38 1.46 26.18
N HIS A 392 5.12 0.29 25.58
CA HIS A 392 5.43 -1.01 26.19
C HIS A 392 6.82 -1.54 25.86
N GLY A 393 7.62 -0.80 25.09
CA GLY A 393 9.00 -1.19 24.77
C GLY A 393 9.09 -2.48 23.92
N VAL A 394 8.07 -2.80 23.14
CA VAL A 394 8.00 -3.99 22.28
C VAL A 394 8.25 -3.71 20.80
N LEU A 395 8.40 -2.45 20.42
CA LEU A 395 8.79 -2.05 19.07
C LEU A 395 10.28 -2.33 18.86
N VAL A 396 10.61 -3.08 17.80
CA VAL A 396 12.00 -3.48 17.51
C VAL A 396 12.81 -2.39 16.81
N PRO A 397 12.30 -1.70 15.75
CA PRO A 397 13.09 -0.72 15.02
C PRO A 397 13.43 0.52 15.84
N GLY A 398 14.67 0.98 15.74
CA GLY A 398 15.15 2.26 16.27
C GLY A 398 15.29 3.36 15.22
N ASP A 399 15.28 3.01 13.92
CA ASP A 399 15.39 3.92 12.79
C ASP A 399 14.39 3.53 11.70
N TRP A 400 13.92 4.50 10.89
CA TRP A 400 12.92 4.26 9.84
C TRP A 400 13.37 3.28 8.75
N ARG A 401 14.68 3.14 8.51
CA ARG A 401 15.24 2.16 7.57
C ARG A 401 14.98 0.72 8.01
N GLU A 402 14.81 0.49 9.30
CA GLU A 402 14.60 -0.84 9.90
C GLU A 402 13.15 -1.33 9.80
N TRP A 403 12.23 -0.51 9.21
CA TRP A 403 10.87 -0.97 8.86
C TRP A 403 10.85 -2.00 7.73
N VAL A 404 11.98 -2.15 7.05
CA VAL A 404 12.22 -3.18 6.04
C VAL A 404 13.59 -3.83 6.25
N SER A 405 13.78 -5.01 5.68
CA SER A 405 15.08 -5.68 5.68
C SER A 405 16.09 -4.96 4.76
N ASP A 406 17.35 -5.38 4.77
CA ASP A 406 18.38 -4.90 3.82
C ASP A 406 18.00 -5.10 2.35
N THR A 407 17.04 -5.97 2.06
CA THR A 407 16.46 -6.19 0.72
C THR A 407 15.12 -5.49 0.55
N CYS A 408 14.78 -4.60 1.48
CA CYS A 408 13.53 -3.84 1.52
C CYS A 408 12.26 -4.71 1.58
N GLU A 409 12.36 -5.94 2.06
CA GLU A 409 11.21 -6.81 2.32
C GLU A 409 10.60 -6.49 3.69
N GLN A 410 9.30 -6.75 3.83
CA GLN A 410 8.60 -6.55 5.11
C GLN A 410 9.23 -7.39 6.23
N VAL A 411 9.46 -6.78 7.36
CA VAL A 411 10.01 -7.40 8.57
C VAL A 411 8.97 -7.39 9.70
N THR A 412 9.18 -8.26 10.68
CA THR A 412 8.42 -8.20 11.94
C THR A 412 8.93 -7.03 12.78
N LEU A 413 8.01 -6.17 13.18
CA LEU A 413 8.30 -4.92 13.89
C LEU A 413 8.12 -5.01 15.40
N LEU A 414 7.49 -6.08 15.90
CA LEU A 414 7.23 -6.30 17.32
C LEU A 414 7.98 -7.53 17.84
N SER A 415 8.39 -7.45 19.11
CA SER A 415 8.99 -8.58 19.82
C SER A 415 8.46 -8.59 21.27
N TYR A 416 7.95 -9.72 21.70
CA TYR A 416 7.40 -9.89 23.04
C TYR A 416 8.20 -10.93 23.84
N PRO A 417 8.23 -10.87 25.17
CA PRO A 417 8.87 -11.92 25.97
C PRO A 417 8.32 -13.31 25.71
N GLN A 418 7.00 -13.45 25.55
CA GLN A 418 6.32 -14.72 25.27
C GLN A 418 6.28 -15.10 23.79
N LEU A 419 6.54 -14.17 22.87
CA LEU A 419 6.55 -14.40 21.43
C LEU A 419 7.61 -13.49 20.77
N PRO A 420 8.90 -13.88 20.85
CA PRO A 420 9.99 -13.10 20.27
C PRO A 420 9.86 -12.96 18.75
N LYS A 421 10.44 -11.90 18.20
CA LYS A 421 10.44 -11.58 16.75
C LYS A 421 10.85 -12.79 15.89
N GLU A 422 11.90 -13.49 16.29
CA GLU A 422 12.41 -14.66 15.56
C GLU A 422 11.38 -15.78 15.50
N LYS A 423 10.58 -15.94 16.57
CA LYS A 423 9.49 -16.92 16.60
C LYS A 423 8.31 -16.49 15.73
N ILE A 424 7.99 -15.19 15.70
CA ILE A 424 6.98 -14.64 14.79
C ILE A 424 7.40 -14.94 13.34
N ASP A 425 8.64 -14.62 12.97
CA ASP A 425 9.18 -14.87 11.63
C ASP A 425 9.16 -16.38 11.27
N GLU A 426 9.50 -17.26 12.22
CA GLU A 426 9.40 -18.72 12.04
C GLU A 426 7.96 -19.17 11.77
N LEU A 427 6.99 -18.64 12.53
CA LEU A 427 5.57 -19.00 12.39
C LEU A 427 4.96 -18.49 11.08
N ILE A 428 5.37 -17.30 10.61
CA ILE A 428 4.97 -16.78 9.29
C ILE A 428 5.43 -17.73 8.18
N ASP A 429 6.70 -18.13 8.20
CA ASP A 429 7.24 -19.05 7.22
C ASP A 429 6.62 -20.44 7.30
N ARG A 430 6.35 -20.90 8.52
CA ARG A 430 5.65 -22.15 8.78
C ARG A 430 4.24 -22.11 8.21
N GLY A 431 3.48 -21.04 8.46
CA GLY A 431 2.15 -20.85 7.93
C GLY A 431 2.09 -20.93 6.40
N LEU A 432 3.01 -20.24 5.72
CA LEU A 432 3.12 -20.31 4.27
C LEU A 432 3.43 -21.72 3.78
N ARG A 433 4.43 -22.38 4.38
CA ARG A 433 4.79 -23.77 3.99
C ARG A 433 3.65 -24.73 4.24
N GLU A 434 3.04 -24.71 5.43
CA GLU A 434 1.96 -25.62 5.78
C GLU A 434 0.72 -25.37 4.93
N PHE A 435 0.43 -24.16 4.50
CA PHE A 435 -0.68 -23.87 3.60
C PHE A 435 -0.40 -24.35 2.17
N TYR A 436 0.70 -23.94 1.56
CA TYR A 436 0.94 -24.17 0.14
C TYR A 436 1.46 -25.57 -0.20
N LEU A 437 2.16 -26.26 0.72
CA LEU A 437 2.69 -27.59 0.48
C LEU A 437 1.68 -28.73 0.80
N ARG A 438 0.43 -28.41 1.16
CA ARG A 438 -0.61 -29.45 1.31
C ARG A 438 -0.93 -30.10 -0.02
N PRO A 439 -1.09 -31.45 -0.07
CA PRO A 439 -1.44 -32.15 -1.31
C PRO A 439 -2.69 -31.57 -1.99
N ARG A 440 -3.74 -31.28 -1.20
CA ARG A 440 -4.97 -30.64 -1.69
C ARG A 440 -4.70 -29.29 -2.36
N GLN A 441 -3.81 -28.48 -1.80
CA GLN A 441 -3.49 -27.16 -2.34
C GLN A 441 -2.65 -27.26 -3.62
N ILE A 442 -1.71 -28.17 -3.65
CA ILE A 442 -0.90 -28.45 -4.85
C ILE A 442 -1.82 -28.88 -6.00
N VAL A 443 -2.73 -29.82 -5.77
CA VAL A 443 -3.72 -30.27 -6.77
C VAL A 443 -4.60 -29.08 -7.21
N LYS A 444 -5.14 -28.30 -6.26
CA LYS A 444 -5.96 -27.12 -6.57
C LYS A 444 -5.22 -26.11 -7.44
N MET A 445 -3.96 -25.83 -7.13
CA MET A 445 -3.14 -24.91 -7.90
C MET A 445 -2.84 -25.43 -9.30
N THR A 446 -2.67 -26.73 -9.47
CA THR A 446 -2.38 -27.38 -10.77
C THR A 446 -3.63 -27.40 -11.65
N VAL A 447 -4.79 -27.81 -11.10
CA VAL A 447 -6.08 -27.90 -11.83
C VAL A 447 -6.60 -26.50 -12.22
N ALA A 448 -6.31 -25.47 -11.43
CA ALA A 448 -6.71 -24.09 -11.71
C ALA A 448 -5.93 -23.41 -12.85
N VAL A 449 -5.07 -24.15 -13.56
CA VAL A 449 -4.37 -23.65 -14.76
C VAL A 449 -5.28 -23.82 -15.96
N ARG A 450 -5.77 -22.70 -16.52
CA ARG A 450 -6.70 -22.69 -17.68
C ARG A 450 -6.09 -22.07 -18.93
N SER A 451 -4.92 -21.42 -18.84
CA SER A 451 -4.29 -20.75 -19.97
C SER A 451 -2.76 -20.73 -19.83
N TRP A 452 -2.06 -20.50 -20.94
CA TRP A 452 -0.61 -20.34 -20.97
C TRP A 452 -0.14 -19.12 -20.17
N THR A 453 -0.96 -18.07 -20.11
CA THR A 453 -0.74 -16.90 -19.26
C THR A 453 -0.87 -17.23 -17.77
N ASP A 454 -1.76 -18.12 -17.39
CA ASP A 454 -1.88 -18.60 -16.00
C ASP A 454 -0.64 -19.40 -15.59
N ILE A 455 -0.10 -20.23 -16.51
CA ILE A 455 1.14 -20.97 -16.27
C ILE A 455 2.29 -19.99 -16.01
N LYS A 456 2.49 -19.02 -16.89
CA LYS A 456 3.56 -18.01 -16.73
C LYS A 456 3.43 -17.25 -15.40
N ARG A 457 2.22 -16.81 -15.06
CA ARG A 457 1.93 -16.09 -13.81
C ARG A 457 2.23 -16.94 -12.57
N LYS A 458 1.77 -18.19 -12.55
CA LYS A 458 2.00 -19.14 -11.43
C LYS A 458 3.46 -19.55 -11.33
N LEU A 459 4.14 -19.78 -12.46
CA LEU A 459 5.56 -20.04 -12.49
C LEU A 459 6.36 -18.85 -11.98
N TYR A 460 5.99 -17.62 -12.35
CA TYR A 460 6.61 -16.41 -11.82
C TYR A 460 6.44 -16.30 -10.29
N GLY A 461 5.22 -16.53 -9.77
CA GLY A 461 4.97 -16.54 -8.32
C GLY A 461 5.75 -17.65 -7.58
N ALA A 462 5.79 -18.86 -8.14
CA ALA A 462 6.55 -19.98 -7.59
C ALA A 462 8.06 -19.71 -7.65
N TRP A 463 8.56 -19.16 -8.76
CA TRP A 463 9.96 -18.80 -8.93
C TRP A 463 10.38 -17.67 -7.97
N SER A 464 9.55 -16.64 -7.81
CA SER A 464 9.77 -15.56 -6.85
C SER A 464 9.85 -16.09 -5.41
N TYR A 465 8.98 -17.04 -5.06
CA TYR A 465 9.00 -17.69 -3.75
C TYR A 465 10.25 -18.61 -3.57
N LEU A 466 10.63 -19.37 -4.60
CA LEU A 466 11.84 -20.20 -4.57
C LEU A 466 13.09 -19.31 -4.45
N ARG A 467 13.18 -18.27 -5.24
CA ARG A 467 14.29 -17.30 -5.18
C ARG A 467 14.41 -16.68 -3.78
N TYR A 468 13.29 -16.26 -3.19
CA TYR A 468 13.26 -15.76 -1.81
C TYR A 468 13.84 -16.77 -0.81
N ASN A 469 13.40 -18.04 -0.89
CA ASN A 469 13.89 -19.09 0.03
C ASN A 469 15.38 -19.40 -0.18
N VAL A 470 15.84 -19.41 -1.43
CA VAL A 470 17.26 -19.63 -1.76
C VAL A 470 18.13 -18.49 -1.26
N GLU A 471 17.75 -17.24 -1.52
CA GLU A 471 18.47 -16.06 -1.03
C GLU A 471 18.55 -16.04 0.51
N ARG A 472 17.49 -16.52 1.19
CA ARG A 472 17.46 -16.62 2.65
C ARG A 472 18.35 -17.75 3.21
N LEU A 473 18.43 -18.90 2.54
CA LEU A 473 19.32 -20.01 2.93
C LEU A 473 20.79 -19.57 2.88
N PHE A 474 21.22 -18.93 1.79
CA PHE A 474 22.58 -18.42 1.66
C PHE A 474 22.92 -17.30 2.66
N ARG A 475 21.93 -16.60 3.22
CA ARG A 475 22.14 -15.59 4.26
C ARG A 475 22.29 -16.19 5.65
N ARG A 476 21.54 -17.25 5.99
CA ARG A 476 21.71 -17.97 7.25
C ARG A 476 23.13 -18.53 7.40
N GLU A 477 23.74 -18.95 6.30
CA GLU A 477 25.13 -19.42 6.30
C GLU A 477 26.15 -18.28 6.47
N ARG A 478 25.83 -17.05 6.03
CA ARG A 478 26.73 -15.88 6.17
C ARG A 478 26.55 -15.10 7.48
N GLY A 479 25.41 -15.22 8.15
CA GLY A 479 25.09 -14.53 9.42
C GLY A 479 25.54 -15.25 10.68
N GLY A 480 26.11 -16.46 10.57
CA GLY A 480 26.66 -17.25 11.69
C GLY A 480 28.06 -16.84 12.14
N GLY A 481 28.63 -15.77 11.62
CA GLY A 481 30.00 -15.33 11.96
C GLY A 481 30.14 -13.82 11.89
N GLY A 482 30.19 -13.17 13.06
CA GLY A 482 30.85 -11.89 13.20
C GLY A 482 29.96 -10.64 13.20
N ALA A 483 29.69 -10.17 14.38
CA ALA A 483 29.54 -8.73 14.64
C ALA A 483 30.78 -7.98 14.11
N ASP A 484 30.51 -6.76 13.62
CA ASP A 484 31.46 -5.72 13.28
C ASP A 484 31.90 -5.60 11.81
N ARG A 485 31.15 -4.76 11.04
CA ARG A 485 31.67 -3.98 9.89
C ARG A 485 30.63 -2.94 9.47
N THR A 486 30.46 -1.89 10.30
CA THR A 486 29.90 -0.61 9.87
C THR A 486 30.93 0.48 10.13
N ARG A 487 31.79 0.75 9.15
CA ARG A 487 32.43 2.05 9.00
C ARG A 487 32.71 2.30 7.51
N GLY A 488 32.26 3.46 7.05
CA GLY A 488 32.27 3.93 5.68
C GLY A 488 33.63 3.87 4.97
N ARG A 489 33.58 3.68 3.69
CA ARG A 489 34.61 4.15 2.78
C ARG A 489 34.03 5.28 1.93
N VAL A 490 34.30 6.50 2.36
CA VAL A 490 34.43 7.65 1.47
C VAL A 490 35.72 7.41 0.72
N GLY A 491 35.64 7.16 -0.57
CA GLY A 491 36.81 7.08 -1.44
C GLY A 491 37.31 8.49 -1.71
N THR A 492 38.46 8.82 -1.20
CA THR A 492 39.27 9.94 -1.72
C THR A 492 40.03 9.41 -2.92
N ASP A 493 39.67 9.90 -4.09
CA ASP A 493 40.45 9.75 -5.33
C ASP A 493 41.61 10.77 -5.28
N ASP A 494 42.80 10.30 -4.99
CA ASP A 494 44.02 11.01 -5.28
C ASP A 494 44.51 10.58 -6.69
N GLY A 495 44.32 11.45 -7.67
CA GLY A 495 44.83 11.27 -9.01
C GLY A 495 46.37 11.42 -9.07
N PRO A 496 47.04 10.70 -9.98
CA PRO A 496 48.49 10.80 -10.11
C PRO A 496 48.88 12.05 -10.87
N THR A 497 49.80 12.81 -10.27
CA THR A 497 50.55 13.88 -10.91
C THR A 497 51.46 13.38 -12.02
N ALA A 498 51.42 14.07 -13.14
CA ALA A 498 52.20 13.85 -14.33
C ALA A 498 53.72 14.03 -14.10
N GLY A 499 54.46 13.21 -14.78
CA GLY A 499 55.77 13.48 -15.30
C GLY A 499 55.68 13.59 -16.84
#